data_f971b94cee585a7c2b865eb70fe60599
#
_entry.id   f971b94cee585a7c2b865eb70fe60599
#
_cell.length_a   1.000
_cell.length_b   1.000
_cell.length_c   1.000
_cell.angle_alpha   90.00
_cell.angle_beta   90.00
_cell.angle_gamma   90.00
#
_symmetry.space_group_name_H-M   'P 1'
#
loop_
_entity.id
_entity.type
_entity.pdbx_description
1 polymer ?
#
loop_
_entity_poly.entity_id
_entity_poly.type
_entity_poly.pdbx_seq_one_letter_code
_entity_poly.pdbx_strand_id
1 'polypeptide(L)'
;MAQNPNFRKETICVQSGWQPVNGQPRVLPIVQSTTYKYDTSEQMGRLFDLEESGYFYTRLQNPTNDHVAQKICELEGGVAAMLTSSGQAANYYAVFNICEAGDHVVMSSTVYGGTFNLLTVTMKKMGIDATVVDPDAPEEELAKAFRDNTKCVMAETIANPALVVLDIEKFARLAHSHGVPLIVDNTFATPINCNPFRFGADIVTHSTTKYMDGHAMCVGGAIVDSGNFDWDAYGDKFHGLTTPDESYHGVTYTKKFGKAAYITKATVQLMRDLGSVQSPQNAFLLNVGLETLPLRMERHCANAQAVAEFLERHGQVAWVNYPGLKSDKYYELGQKYLPKGSCGVISFGLKGGRKAAEEMMDRLKLAAIVTHVADARTCVLHPASHTHRQMNDEQLKEAGVAPDLIRLSVGIEHVDDIIEDLRQAIEG
;
A
#
# COMPACT_ATOMS: atom_id res chain seq x y z
N MET A 1 -7.76 -18.79 20.09
CA MET A 1 -9.19 -19.08 19.79
C MET A 1 -9.44 -18.63 18.36
N ALA A 2 -10.14 -19.42 17.56
CA ALA A 2 -10.52 -18.96 16.23
C ALA A 2 -11.34 -17.65 16.35
N GLN A 3 -10.92 -16.61 15.65
CA GLN A 3 -11.64 -15.34 15.64
C GLN A 3 -13.05 -15.55 15.06
N ASN A 4 -13.99 -14.75 15.54
CA ASN A 4 -15.33 -14.81 14.98
C ASN A 4 -15.29 -14.26 13.53
N PRO A 5 -15.48 -15.11 12.49
CA PRO A 5 -15.38 -14.68 11.10
C PRO A 5 -16.40 -13.62 10.68
N ASN A 6 -17.34 -13.28 11.59
CA ASN A 6 -18.39 -12.31 11.35
C ASN A 6 -18.11 -10.91 11.94
N PHE A 7 -16.95 -10.68 12.52
CA PHE A 7 -16.59 -9.34 13.00
C PHE A 7 -16.48 -8.34 11.85
N ARG A 8 -17.02 -7.14 12.07
CA ARG A 8 -16.86 -6.03 11.14
C ARG A 8 -15.50 -5.37 11.32
N LYS A 9 -15.04 -4.60 10.34
CA LYS A 9 -13.69 -4.01 10.32
C LYS A 9 -13.40 -3.15 11.55
N GLU A 10 -14.39 -2.41 12.01
CA GLU A 10 -14.30 -1.60 13.23
C GLU A 10 -13.95 -2.45 14.46
N THR A 11 -14.56 -3.62 14.58
CA THR A 11 -14.26 -4.59 15.64
C THR A 11 -12.90 -5.26 15.44
N ILE A 12 -12.55 -5.62 14.19
CA ILE A 12 -11.23 -6.19 13.86
C ILE A 12 -10.11 -5.21 14.22
N CYS A 13 -10.27 -3.92 13.94
CA CYS A 13 -9.28 -2.89 14.26
C CYS A 13 -8.90 -2.88 15.75
N VAL A 14 -9.85 -3.10 16.66
CA VAL A 14 -9.60 -3.03 18.11
C VAL A 14 -9.43 -4.38 18.78
N GLN A 15 -9.90 -5.50 18.19
CA GLN A 15 -9.93 -6.81 18.85
C GLN A 15 -9.02 -7.86 18.19
N SER A 16 -8.59 -7.64 16.93
CA SER A 16 -7.76 -8.62 16.22
C SER A 16 -6.27 -8.48 16.53
N GLY A 17 -5.53 -9.53 16.22
CA GLY A 17 -4.10 -9.65 16.46
C GLY A 17 -3.80 -10.13 17.87
N TRP A 18 -3.66 -9.23 18.82
CA TRP A 18 -3.41 -9.58 20.21
C TRP A 18 -4.69 -9.99 20.95
N GLN A 19 -4.71 -11.23 21.44
CA GLN A 19 -5.81 -11.77 22.24
C GLN A 19 -5.27 -12.29 23.58
N PRO A 20 -5.31 -11.44 24.64
CA PRO A 20 -4.79 -11.81 25.94
C PRO A 20 -5.62 -12.94 26.59
N VAL A 21 -4.94 -13.90 27.18
CA VAL A 21 -5.56 -14.89 28.09
C VAL A 21 -5.50 -14.42 29.53
N ASN A 22 -6.11 -15.18 30.43
CA ASN A 22 -6.22 -14.79 31.84
C ASN A 22 -4.86 -14.42 32.44
N GLY A 23 -4.76 -13.21 33.00
CA GLY A 23 -3.53 -12.69 33.63
C GLY A 23 -2.52 -12.05 32.68
N GLN A 24 -2.76 -12.06 31.38
CA GLN A 24 -1.90 -11.37 30.40
C GLN A 24 -2.25 -9.87 30.26
N PRO A 25 -1.30 -9.04 29.81
CA PRO A 25 -1.57 -7.64 29.52
C PRO A 25 -2.68 -7.47 28.50
N ARG A 26 -3.60 -6.51 28.76
CA ARG A 26 -4.66 -6.18 27.80
C ARG A 26 -4.10 -5.59 26.50
N VAL A 27 -3.06 -4.78 26.62
CA VAL A 27 -2.40 -4.12 25.48
C VAL A 27 -1.35 -5.07 24.90
N LEU A 28 -1.17 -5.07 23.58
CA LEU A 28 -0.13 -5.80 22.87
C LEU A 28 1.24 -5.53 23.50
N PRO A 29 1.98 -6.54 24.00
CA PRO A 29 3.33 -6.33 24.54
C PRO A 29 4.34 -6.00 23.44
N ILE A 30 5.31 -5.13 23.76
CA ILE A 30 6.47 -4.88 22.90
C ILE A 30 7.56 -5.88 23.26
N VAL A 31 7.82 -6.85 22.38
CA VAL A 31 8.89 -7.84 22.54
C VAL A 31 10.18 -7.29 21.94
N GLN A 32 10.94 -6.56 22.74
CA GLN A 32 12.21 -5.95 22.34
C GLN A 32 13.37 -6.93 22.58
N SER A 33 13.43 -7.99 21.78
CA SER A 33 14.48 -9.02 21.84
C SER A 33 14.98 -9.35 20.43
N THR A 34 16.27 -9.58 20.29
CA THR A 34 16.86 -10.06 19.02
C THR A 34 16.71 -11.56 18.83
N THR A 35 16.79 -12.31 19.95
CA THR A 35 16.82 -13.79 19.97
C THR A 35 15.94 -14.35 21.06
N TYR A 36 15.68 -15.64 20.99
CA TYR A 36 14.81 -16.36 21.91
C TYR A 36 15.51 -17.62 22.41
N LYS A 37 15.27 -18.00 23.69
CA LYS A 37 15.88 -19.16 24.34
C LYS A 37 15.06 -20.43 24.11
N TYR A 38 15.73 -21.52 23.80
CA TYR A 38 15.16 -22.85 23.72
C TYR A 38 15.94 -23.82 24.66
N ASP A 39 15.29 -24.88 25.09
CA ASP A 39 15.87 -25.80 26.03
C ASP A 39 16.77 -26.89 25.39
N THR A 40 16.53 -27.19 24.10
CA THR A 40 17.29 -28.22 23.39
C THR A 40 17.77 -27.74 22.02
N SER A 41 18.94 -28.21 21.58
CA SER A 41 19.47 -27.98 20.24
C SER A 41 18.56 -28.55 19.14
N GLU A 42 17.92 -29.70 19.43
CA GLU A 42 17.01 -30.34 18.49
C GLU A 42 15.79 -29.49 18.19
N GLN A 43 15.16 -28.88 19.19
CA GLN A 43 14.04 -27.97 19.00
C GLN A 43 14.45 -26.77 18.20
N MET A 44 15.63 -26.20 18.46
CA MET A 44 16.16 -25.08 17.66
C MET A 44 16.37 -25.51 16.20
N GLY A 45 16.93 -26.73 15.96
CA GLY A 45 17.09 -27.27 14.60
C GLY A 45 15.77 -27.34 13.83
N ARG A 46 14.69 -27.88 14.44
CA ARG A 46 13.38 -28.01 13.80
C ARG A 46 12.76 -26.67 13.40
N LEU A 47 13.06 -25.59 14.14
CA LEU A 47 12.64 -24.24 13.73
C LEU A 47 13.36 -23.76 12.46
N PHE A 48 14.68 -24.01 12.38
CA PHE A 48 15.46 -23.66 11.17
C PHE A 48 15.06 -24.51 9.95
N ASP A 49 14.66 -25.77 10.18
CA ASP A 49 14.17 -26.66 9.12
C ASP A 49 12.69 -26.42 8.74
N LEU A 50 12.09 -25.41 9.35
CA LEU A 50 10.66 -25.05 9.16
C LEU A 50 9.70 -26.20 9.52
N GLU A 51 10.12 -27.12 10.40
CA GLU A 51 9.30 -28.25 10.88
C GLU A 51 8.39 -27.83 12.04
N GLU A 52 8.81 -26.83 12.82
CA GLU A 52 8.04 -26.22 13.90
C GLU A 52 7.86 -24.71 13.65
N SER A 53 6.76 -24.17 14.19
CA SER A 53 6.54 -22.73 14.25
C SER A 53 7.09 -22.16 15.56
N GLY A 54 7.77 -21.01 15.49
CA GLY A 54 8.29 -20.34 16.69
C GLY A 54 9.24 -19.19 16.34
N TYR A 55 9.61 -18.43 17.37
CA TYR A 55 10.48 -17.29 17.23
C TYR A 55 11.92 -17.67 17.63
N PHE A 56 12.89 -17.41 16.76
CA PHE A 56 14.29 -17.62 17.08
C PHE A 56 15.15 -16.38 16.82
N TYR A 57 14.76 -15.53 15.89
CA TYR A 57 15.46 -14.30 15.58
C TYR A 57 14.50 -13.23 15.04
N THR A 58 14.50 -12.04 15.64
CA THR A 58 13.53 -10.95 15.33
C THR A 58 13.60 -10.45 13.90
N ARG A 59 14.74 -10.57 13.20
CA ARG A 59 14.83 -10.20 11.78
C ARG A 59 13.86 -10.99 10.91
N LEU A 60 13.61 -12.26 11.25
CA LEU A 60 12.64 -13.08 10.53
C LEU A 60 11.22 -12.84 11.05
N GLN A 61 11.03 -13.03 12.35
CA GLN A 61 9.73 -12.94 13.01
C GLN A 61 9.86 -12.42 14.44
N ASN A 62 8.86 -11.65 14.86
CA ASN A 62 8.76 -11.11 16.21
C ASN A 62 7.29 -11.13 16.65
N PRO A 63 6.97 -11.55 17.89
CA PRO A 63 5.58 -11.66 18.35
C PRO A 63 4.77 -10.38 18.18
N THR A 64 5.35 -9.21 18.47
CA THR A 64 4.68 -7.92 18.32
C THR A 64 4.33 -7.66 16.85
N ASN A 65 5.30 -7.88 15.96
CA ASN A 65 5.12 -7.66 14.51
C ASN A 65 4.07 -8.61 13.94
N ASP A 66 4.10 -9.87 14.34
CA ASP A 66 3.18 -10.89 13.81
C ASP A 66 1.73 -10.64 14.22
N HIS A 67 1.50 -10.18 15.46
CA HIS A 67 0.15 -9.79 15.88
C HIS A 67 -0.41 -8.61 15.08
N VAL A 68 0.44 -7.65 14.72
CA VAL A 68 0.03 -6.50 13.90
C VAL A 68 -0.16 -6.91 12.44
N ALA A 69 0.73 -7.74 11.90
CA ALA A 69 0.58 -8.32 10.57
C ALA A 69 -0.73 -9.12 10.45
N GLN A 70 -1.06 -9.95 11.46
CA GLN A 70 -2.31 -10.69 11.52
C GLN A 70 -3.53 -9.76 11.50
N LYS A 71 -3.53 -8.65 12.26
CA LYS A 71 -4.61 -7.66 12.25
C LYS A 71 -4.81 -7.08 10.85
N ILE A 72 -3.74 -6.69 10.15
CA ILE A 72 -3.82 -6.16 8.78
C ILE A 72 -4.30 -7.25 7.82
N CYS A 73 -3.83 -8.50 7.98
CA CYS A 73 -4.29 -9.64 7.20
C CYS A 73 -5.81 -9.83 7.28
N GLU A 74 -6.37 -9.78 8.48
CA GLU A 74 -7.81 -9.93 8.69
C GLU A 74 -8.61 -8.73 8.16
N LEU A 75 -8.07 -7.52 8.28
CA LEU A 75 -8.70 -6.32 7.72
C LEU A 75 -8.81 -6.39 6.20
N GLU A 76 -7.79 -6.92 5.52
CA GLU A 76 -7.82 -7.15 4.07
C GLU A 76 -8.60 -8.41 3.67
N GLY A 77 -8.77 -9.37 4.59
CA GLY A 77 -9.38 -10.67 4.31
C GLY A 77 -8.42 -11.65 3.64
N GLY A 78 -7.13 -11.52 3.93
CA GLY A 78 -6.07 -12.41 3.45
C GLY A 78 -5.91 -13.67 4.29
N VAL A 79 -4.97 -14.52 3.87
CA VAL A 79 -4.61 -15.78 4.57
C VAL A 79 -3.30 -15.66 5.35
N ALA A 80 -2.40 -14.79 4.91
CA ALA A 80 -1.11 -14.52 5.53
C ALA A 80 -0.65 -13.09 5.24
N ALA A 81 0.14 -12.53 6.16
CA ALA A 81 0.73 -11.20 6.01
C ALA A 81 2.08 -11.10 6.71
N MET A 82 2.88 -10.10 6.31
CA MET A 82 4.13 -9.73 6.96
C MET A 82 4.29 -8.21 7.01
N LEU A 83 4.96 -7.70 8.05
CA LEU A 83 5.38 -6.30 8.11
C LEU A 83 6.76 -6.12 7.47
N THR A 84 7.00 -4.93 6.92
CA THR A 84 8.29 -4.51 6.38
C THR A 84 8.68 -3.14 6.92
N SER A 85 9.95 -2.75 6.78
CA SER A 85 10.47 -1.46 7.27
C SER A 85 9.90 -0.23 6.55
N SER A 86 9.28 -0.41 5.38
CA SER A 86 8.67 0.66 4.58
C SER A 86 7.72 0.09 3.54
N GLY A 87 6.82 0.94 2.98
CA GLY A 87 6.00 0.57 1.83
C GLY A 87 6.83 0.22 0.60
N GLN A 88 7.99 0.89 0.39
CA GLN A 88 8.91 0.53 -0.70
C GLN A 88 9.51 -0.87 -0.52
N ALA A 89 9.84 -1.26 0.71
CA ALA A 89 10.29 -2.61 0.99
C ALA A 89 9.16 -3.64 0.76
N ALA A 90 7.91 -3.28 1.07
CA ALA A 90 6.75 -4.12 0.76
C ALA A 90 6.59 -4.32 -0.74
N ASN A 91 6.61 -3.26 -1.54
CA ASN A 91 6.51 -3.35 -3.01
C ASN A 91 7.69 -4.11 -3.62
N TYR A 92 8.92 -3.86 -3.12
CA TYR A 92 10.10 -4.60 -3.55
C TYR A 92 9.97 -6.11 -3.28
N TYR A 93 9.62 -6.49 -2.05
CA TYR A 93 9.48 -7.89 -1.69
C TYR A 93 8.31 -8.56 -2.41
N ALA A 94 7.20 -7.86 -2.60
CA ALA A 94 6.05 -8.42 -3.30
C ALA A 94 6.40 -8.84 -4.73
N VAL A 95 7.18 -8.03 -5.44
CA VAL A 95 7.60 -8.35 -6.81
C VAL A 95 8.79 -9.32 -6.79
N PHE A 96 9.84 -9.05 -6.00
CA PHE A 96 11.07 -9.83 -6.01
C PHE A 96 10.89 -11.26 -5.48
N ASN A 97 9.83 -11.52 -4.71
CA ASN A 97 9.51 -12.86 -4.22
C ASN A 97 9.17 -13.85 -5.35
N ILE A 98 8.75 -13.36 -6.49
CA ILE A 98 8.29 -14.16 -7.64
C ILE A 98 8.99 -13.81 -8.96
N CYS A 99 9.89 -12.83 -8.95
CA CYS A 99 10.68 -12.44 -10.11
C CYS A 99 12.15 -12.76 -9.90
N GLU A 100 12.83 -13.15 -10.98
CA GLU A 100 14.25 -13.41 -11.08
C GLU A 100 14.86 -12.61 -12.24
N ALA A 101 16.19 -12.66 -12.39
CA ALA A 101 16.84 -12.04 -13.53
C ALA A 101 16.34 -12.65 -14.86
N GLY A 102 15.93 -11.81 -15.78
CA GLY A 102 15.31 -12.20 -17.04
C GLY A 102 13.78 -12.12 -17.03
N ASP A 103 13.16 -11.86 -15.88
CA ASP A 103 11.70 -11.73 -15.76
C ASP A 103 11.17 -10.34 -16.08
N HIS A 104 9.87 -10.24 -16.21
CA HIS A 104 9.17 -9.04 -16.63
C HIS A 104 7.95 -8.75 -15.75
N VAL A 105 7.64 -7.46 -15.57
CA VAL A 105 6.49 -6.94 -14.82
C VAL A 105 5.69 -6.00 -15.70
N VAL A 106 4.36 -6.09 -15.68
CA VAL A 106 3.47 -5.05 -16.22
C VAL A 106 3.09 -4.11 -15.09
N MET A 107 3.22 -2.81 -15.29
CA MET A 107 2.99 -1.81 -14.26
C MET A 107 2.10 -0.68 -14.76
N SER A 108 1.11 -0.26 -13.94
CA SER A 108 0.36 0.96 -14.23
C SER A 108 1.28 2.19 -14.23
N SER A 109 1.08 3.10 -15.17
CA SER A 109 1.83 4.36 -15.27
C SER A 109 1.58 5.29 -14.09
N THR A 110 0.48 5.10 -13.38
CA THR A 110 0.00 6.00 -12.33
C THR A 110 0.43 5.58 -10.91
N VAL A 111 1.26 4.54 -10.77
CA VAL A 111 1.79 4.16 -9.45
C VAL A 111 2.65 5.27 -8.85
N TYR A 112 2.79 5.27 -7.54
CA TYR A 112 3.66 6.19 -6.81
C TYR A 112 5.05 6.28 -7.44
N GLY A 113 5.59 7.49 -7.57
CA GLY A 113 6.88 7.74 -8.24
C GLY A 113 8.05 6.90 -7.71
N GLY A 114 8.05 6.56 -6.41
CA GLY A 114 9.02 5.63 -5.84
C GLY A 114 8.87 4.21 -6.38
N THR A 115 7.64 3.72 -6.54
CA THR A 115 7.35 2.40 -7.13
C THR A 115 7.68 2.38 -8.62
N PHE A 116 7.36 3.47 -9.33
CA PHE A 116 7.76 3.63 -10.73
C PHE A 116 9.28 3.49 -10.89
N ASN A 117 10.04 4.26 -10.11
CA ASN A 117 11.51 4.22 -10.16
C ASN A 117 12.08 2.87 -9.69
N LEU A 118 11.44 2.24 -8.69
CA LEU A 118 11.82 0.90 -8.22
C LEU A 118 11.81 -0.10 -9.37
N LEU A 119 10.71 -0.18 -10.12
CA LEU A 119 10.51 -1.18 -11.16
C LEU A 119 11.28 -0.85 -12.45
N THR A 120 11.28 0.43 -12.88
CA THR A 120 11.88 0.81 -14.16
C THR A 120 13.39 1.05 -14.11
N VAL A 121 13.94 1.36 -12.93
CA VAL A 121 15.37 1.70 -12.77
C VAL A 121 16.09 0.72 -11.86
N THR A 122 15.59 0.52 -10.63
CA THR A 122 16.31 -0.25 -9.62
C THR A 122 16.27 -1.75 -9.92
N MET A 123 15.11 -2.31 -10.18
CA MET A 123 14.95 -3.74 -10.49
C MET A 123 15.54 -4.10 -11.87
N LYS A 124 15.57 -3.15 -12.78
CA LYS A 124 16.27 -3.33 -14.07
C LYS A 124 17.76 -3.66 -13.88
N LYS A 125 18.42 -3.10 -12.86
CA LYS A 125 19.81 -3.45 -12.52
C LYS A 125 19.95 -4.90 -12.01
N MET A 126 18.86 -5.51 -11.59
CA MET A 126 18.77 -6.91 -11.15
C MET A 126 18.33 -7.84 -12.30
N GLY A 127 18.19 -7.29 -13.51
CA GLY A 127 17.77 -8.04 -14.69
C GLY A 127 16.25 -8.22 -14.82
N ILE A 128 15.45 -7.50 -14.04
CA ILE A 128 13.97 -7.55 -14.12
C ILE A 128 13.49 -6.33 -14.91
N ASP A 129 12.81 -6.59 -16.03
CA ASP A 129 12.26 -5.54 -16.90
C ASP A 129 10.82 -5.19 -16.49
N ALA A 130 10.39 -3.96 -16.83
CA ALA A 130 9.01 -3.52 -16.64
C ALA A 130 8.45 -2.86 -17.92
N THR A 131 7.19 -3.15 -18.24
CA THR A 131 6.40 -2.40 -19.23
C THR A 131 5.36 -1.56 -18.51
N VAL A 132 5.41 -0.24 -18.78
CA VAL A 132 4.48 0.74 -18.21
C VAL A 132 3.26 0.85 -19.11
N VAL A 133 2.06 0.78 -18.52
CA VAL A 133 0.78 0.85 -19.24
C VAL A 133 -0.12 1.94 -18.70
N ASP A 134 -0.88 2.59 -19.56
CA ASP A 134 -1.95 3.50 -19.15
C ASP A 134 -3.13 2.69 -18.59
N PRO A 135 -3.53 2.87 -17.30
CA PRO A 135 -4.61 2.10 -16.71
C PRO A 135 -5.98 2.33 -17.39
N ASP A 136 -6.15 3.44 -18.09
CA ASP A 136 -7.36 3.76 -18.82
C ASP A 136 -7.42 3.18 -20.25
N ALA A 137 -6.31 2.62 -20.73
CA ALA A 137 -6.25 1.99 -22.04
C ALA A 137 -7.25 0.82 -22.17
N PRO A 138 -7.76 0.57 -23.38
CA PRO A 138 -8.57 -0.62 -23.66
C PRO A 138 -7.83 -1.92 -23.30
N GLU A 139 -8.58 -2.94 -22.89
CA GLU A 139 -8.02 -4.24 -22.45
C GLU A 139 -7.13 -4.89 -23.53
N GLU A 140 -7.50 -4.75 -24.80
CA GLU A 140 -6.73 -5.22 -25.95
C GLU A 140 -5.34 -4.57 -26.09
N GLU A 141 -5.24 -3.28 -25.74
CA GLU A 141 -3.95 -2.56 -25.71
C GLU A 141 -3.11 -2.97 -24.51
N LEU A 142 -3.74 -3.12 -23.34
CA LEU A 142 -3.07 -3.58 -22.12
C LEU A 142 -2.51 -5.00 -22.32
N ALA A 143 -3.23 -5.88 -23.01
CA ALA A 143 -2.78 -7.25 -23.28
C ALA A 143 -1.47 -7.32 -24.06
N LYS A 144 -1.16 -6.34 -24.92
CA LYS A 144 0.08 -6.27 -25.68
C LYS A 144 1.34 -6.06 -24.82
N ALA A 145 1.16 -5.61 -23.58
CA ALA A 145 2.26 -5.41 -22.63
C ALA A 145 2.79 -6.71 -22.03
N PHE A 146 2.01 -7.81 -22.11
CA PHE A 146 2.39 -9.07 -21.52
C PHE A 146 3.36 -9.83 -22.43
N ARG A 147 4.33 -10.50 -21.81
CA ARG A 147 5.34 -11.35 -22.44
C ARG A 147 5.31 -12.73 -21.80
N ASP A 148 5.94 -13.71 -22.41
CA ASP A 148 6.02 -15.09 -21.87
C ASP A 148 6.67 -15.12 -20.48
N ASN A 149 7.65 -14.22 -20.24
CA ASN A 149 8.38 -14.06 -18.98
C ASN A 149 7.72 -13.07 -18.02
N THR A 150 6.49 -12.60 -18.27
CA THR A 150 5.76 -11.75 -17.31
C THR A 150 5.39 -12.55 -16.07
N LYS A 151 5.66 -12.00 -14.88
CA LYS A 151 5.44 -12.65 -13.58
C LYS A 151 4.32 -12.01 -12.76
N CYS A 152 4.06 -10.73 -12.90
CA CYS A 152 2.98 -10.06 -12.19
C CYS A 152 2.55 -8.78 -12.89
N VAL A 153 1.40 -8.28 -12.43
CA VAL A 153 0.94 -6.90 -12.69
C VAL A 153 1.00 -6.12 -11.39
N MET A 154 1.54 -4.89 -11.42
CA MET A 154 1.60 -3.97 -10.27
C MET A 154 0.79 -2.72 -10.54
N ALA A 155 -0.15 -2.38 -9.63
CA ALA A 155 -0.98 -1.18 -9.72
C ALA A 155 -1.32 -0.63 -8.33
N GLU A 156 -2.00 0.53 -8.25
CA GLU A 156 -2.48 1.14 -7.02
C GLU A 156 -4.01 1.29 -7.08
N THR A 157 -4.70 1.07 -5.96
CA THR A 157 -6.16 1.28 -5.86
C THR A 157 -6.54 2.73 -6.20
N ILE A 158 -5.81 3.69 -5.64
CA ILE A 158 -5.94 5.13 -5.91
C ILE A 158 -4.53 5.70 -6.09
N ALA A 159 -4.27 6.23 -7.26
CA ALA A 159 -2.95 6.76 -7.64
C ALA A 159 -2.58 8.06 -6.89
N ASN A 160 -1.30 8.23 -6.59
CA ASN A 160 -0.75 9.43 -5.96
C ASN A 160 0.26 10.11 -6.91
N PRO A 161 0.06 11.36 -7.34
CA PRO A 161 -0.98 12.32 -6.91
C PRO A 161 -2.19 12.42 -7.84
N ALA A 162 -2.25 11.68 -8.92
CA ALA A 162 -3.23 11.85 -9.99
C ALA A 162 -4.68 11.46 -9.60
N LEU A 163 -4.85 10.70 -8.51
CA LEU A 163 -6.14 10.18 -8.00
C LEU A 163 -6.93 9.32 -9.00
N VAL A 164 -6.22 8.70 -9.93
CA VAL A 164 -6.78 7.69 -10.82
C VAL A 164 -7.27 6.51 -9.98
N VAL A 165 -8.51 6.10 -10.16
CA VAL A 165 -9.05 4.89 -9.53
C VAL A 165 -8.90 3.72 -10.49
N LEU A 166 -8.19 2.67 -10.04
CA LEU A 166 -7.96 1.47 -10.83
C LEU A 166 -9.26 0.69 -11.05
N ASP A 167 -9.54 0.26 -12.27
CA ASP A 167 -10.52 -0.82 -12.51
C ASP A 167 -9.88 -2.16 -12.15
N ILE A 168 -9.99 -2.52 -10.86
CA ILE A 168 -9.32 -3.70 -10.28
C ILE A 168 -9.76 -4.98 -10.99
N GLU A 169 -11.06 -5.14 -11.29
CA GLU A 169 -11.56 -6.33 -11.96
C GLU A 169 -11.05 -6.47 -13.40
N LYS A 170 -10.88 -5.35 -14.13
CA LYS A 170 -10.27 -5.34 -15.47
C LYS A 170 -8.83 -5.86 -15.39
N PHE A 171 -8.04 -5.32 -14.48
CA PHE A 171 -6.65 -5.70 -14.32
C PHE A 171 -6.49 -7.14 -13.79
N ALA A 172 -7.36 -7.59 -12.89
CA ALA A 172 -7.36 -8.96 -12.38
C ALA A 172 -7.67 -9.98 -13.50
N ARG A 173 -8.73 -9.74 -14.28
CA ARG A 173 -9.05 -10.62 -15.42
C ARG A 173 -7.90 -10.72 -16.40
N LEU A 174 -7.30 -9.58 -16.72
CA LEU A 174 -6.18 -9.53 -17.66
C LEU A 174 -4.95 -10.28 -17.11
N ALA A 175 -4.54 -10.01 -15.87
CA ALA A 175 -3.44 -10.71 -15.22
C ALA A 175 -3.65 -12.23 -15.20
N HIS A 176 -4.83 -12.66 -14.75
CA HIS A 176 -5.17 -14.09 -14.67
C HIS A 176 -5.25 -14.76 -16.04
N SER A 177 -5.71 -14.07 -17.09
CA SER A 177 -5.71 -14.63 -18.46
C SER A 177 -4.30 -14.92 -18.98
N HIS A 178 -3.28 -14.27 -18.43
CA HIS A 178 -1.86 -14.51 -18.71
C HIS A 178 -1.16 -15.39 -17.66
N GLY A 179 -1.93 -15.94 -16.70
CA GLY A 179 -1.41 -16.82 -15.64
C GLY A 179 -0.45 -16.12 -14.68
N VAL A 180 -0.72 -14.85 -14.34
CA VAL A 180 0.10 -14.06 -13.41
C VAL A 180 -0.78 -13.37 -12.36
N PRO A 181 -0.28 -13.14 -11.12
CA PRO A 181 -1.03 -12.44 -10.08
C PRO A 181 -1.10 -10.94 -10.32
N LEU A 182 -2.18 -10.33 -9.80
CA LEU A 182 -2.32 -8.88 -9.64
C LEU A 182 -1.89 -8.46 -8.23
N ILE A 183 -0.89 -7.60 -8.15
CA ILE A 183 -0.41 -6.93 -6.93
C ILE A 183 -0.98 -5.52 -6.89
N VAL A 184 -1.69 -5.17 -5.81
CA VAL A 184 -2.32 -3.85 -5.65
C VAL A 184 -1.78 -3.16 -4.40
N ASP A 185 -1.19 -1.98 -4.57
CA ASP A 185 -0.90 -1.08 -3.45
C ASP A 185 -2.21 -0.40 -3.00
N ASN A 186 -2.70 -0.75 -1.81
CA ASN A 186 -3.96 -0.28 -1.25
C ASN A 186 -3.77 0.81 -0.18
N THR A 187 -2.66 1.53 -0.24
CA THR A 187 -2.25 2.51 0.79
C THR A 187 -3.28 3.61 0.99
N PHE A 188 -3.82 4.22 -0.08
CA PHE A 188 -4.73 5.37 0.05
C PHE A 188 -6.15 4.97 0.39
N ALA A 189 -6.66 3.89 -0.16
CA ALA A 189 -7.99 3.40 0.18
C ALA A 189 -8.04 2.79 1.58
N THR A 190 -6.97 2.15 2.02
CA THR A 190 -6.91 1.30 3.21
C THR A 190 -7.92 0.14 3.15
N PRO A 191 -7.80 -0.90 3.98
CA PRO A 191 -8.81 -1.95 4.02
C PRO A 191 -10.19 -1.45 4.48
N ILE A 192 -10.30 -0.22 5.00
CA ILE A 192 -11.59 0.34 5.44
C ILE A 192 -12.46 0.69 4.23
N ASN A 193 -11.88 1.35 3.23
CA ASN A 193 -12.64 1.84 2.07
C ASN A 193 -12.64 0.83 0.91
N CYS A 194 -11.57 0.04 0.72
CA CYS A 194 -11.47 -0.97 -0.32
C CYS A 194 -10.85 -2.27 0.20
N ASN A 195 -11.33 -3.41 -0.28
CA ASN A 195 -10.65 -4.71 -0.18
C ASN A 195 -10.41 -5.22 -1.61
N PRO A 196 -9.23 -5.02 -2.17
CA PRO A 196 -8.92 -5.42 -3.54
C PRO A 196 -9.12 -6.92 -3.82
N PHE A 197 -8.96 -7.79 -2.82
CA PHE A 197 -9.19 -9.23 -2.94
C PHE A 197 -10.62 -9.58 -3.37
N ARG A 198 -11.63 -8.77 -3.01
CA ARG A 198 -13.01 -8.98 -3.44
C ARG A 198 -13.22 -8.76 -4.94
N PHE A 199 -12.28 -8.09 -5.57
CA PHE A 199 -12.31 -7.71 -6.98
C PHE A 199 -11.24 -8.43 -7.81
N GLY A 200 -10.60 -9.45 -7.22
CA GLY A 200 -9.68 -10.34 -7.90
C GLY A 200 -8.20 -10.01 -7.77
N ALA A 201 -7.79 -9.04 -6.95
CA ALA A 201 -6.39 -8.89 -6.61
C ALA A 201 -5.89 -10.11 -5.82
N ASP A 202 -4.62 -10.47 -5.97
CA ASP A 202 -4.01 -11.63 -5.35
C ASP A 202 -3.12 -11.25 -4.17
N ILE A 203 -2.34 -10.20 -4.35
CA ILE A 203 -1.44 -9.66 -3.31
C ILE A 203 -1.78 -8.19 -3.10
N VAL A 204 -1.82 -7.77 -1.83
CA VAL A 204 -1.98 -6.37 -1.47
C VAL A 204 -0.74 -5.89 -0.72
N THR A 205 -0.26 -4.70 -1.08
CA THR A 205 0.80 -4.00 -0.35
C THR A 205 0.28 -2.73 0.30
N HIS A 206 0.96 -2.29 1.33
CA HIS A 206 0.68 -1.02 2.02
C HIS A 206 1.96 -0.30 2.41
N SER A 207 1.98 0.99 2.23
CA SER A 207 2.79 1.87 3.07
C SER A 207 2.02 2.14 4.37
N THR A 208 2.32 1.39 5.43
CA THR A 208 1.66 1.59 6.73
C THR A 208 2.03 2.94 7.36
N THR A 209 3.05 3.62 6.83
CA THR A 209 3.46 5.00 7.12
C THR A 209 2.31 6.02 7.00
N LYS A 210 1.29 5.70 6.18
CA LYS A 210 0.21 6.63 5.78
C LYS A 210 -0.98 6.49 6.73
N TYR A 211 -2.19 6.38 6.23
CA TYR A 211 -3.41 6.33 7.07
C TYR A 211 -3.40 5.26 8.16
N MET A 212 -2.70 4.12 7.96
CA MET A 212 -2.66 3.08 8.99
C MET A 212 -1.96 3.55 10.27
N ASP A 213 -0.80 4.20 10.17
CA ASP A 213 -0.18 4.92 11.27
C ASP A 213 -1.00 6.18 11.60
N GLY A 214 -1.26 7.02 10.62
CA GLY A 214 -2.12 8.19 10.64
C GLY A 214 -1.62 9.37 11.47
N HIS A 215 -0.41 9.30 12.01
CA HIS A 215 0.14 10.30 12.93
C HIS A 215 1.53 10.79 12.52
N ALA A 216 2.06 10.32 11.38
CA ALA A 216 3.40 10.62 10.89
C ALA A 216 4.52 10.22 11.89
N MET A 217 4.29 9.15 12.67
CA MET A 217 5.20 8.72 13.74
C MET A 217 6.20 7.68 13.25
N CYS A 218 5.80 6.74 12.39
CA CYS A 218 6.66 5.64 11.99
C CYS A 218 6.56 5.30 10.50
N VAL A 219 7.69 4.98 9.91
CA VAL A 219 7.76 4.40 8.57
C VAL A 219 7.57 2.89 8.68
N GLY A 220 6.76 2.33 7.79
CA GLY A 220 6.51 0.90 7.74
C GLY A 220 5.79 0.48 6.47
N GLY A 221 5.70 -0.82 6.27
CA GLY A 221 4.95 -1.44 5.18
C GLY A 221 4.34 -2.76 5.60
N ALA A 222 3.44 -3.27 4.77
CA ALA A 222 2.86 -4.59 4.92
C ALA A 222 2.61 -5.24 3.57
N ILE A 223 2.69 -6.57 3.52
CA ILE A 223 2.29 -7.40 2.40
C ILE A 223 1.23 -8.37 2.91
N VAL A 224 0.14 -8.51 2.16
CA VAL A 224 -0.94 -9.45 2.46
C VAL A 224 -1.19 -10.32 1.24
N ASP A 225 -1.29 -11.63 1.45
CA ASP A 225 -1.65 -12.61 0.43
C ASP A 225 -3.11 -13.05 0.60
N SER A 226 -3.86 -13.02 -0.49
CA SER A 226 -5.23 -13.55 -0.52
C SER A 226 -5.30 -15.06 -0.38
N GLY A 227 -4.23 -15.78 -0.79
CA GLY A 227 -4.21 -17.23 -0.92
C GLY A 227 -5.11 -17.77 -2.04
N ASN A 228 -5.52 -16.93 -2.98
CA ASN A 228 -6.41 -17.31 -4.08
C ASN A 228 -5.69 -17.62 -5.39
N PHE A 229 -4.48 -17.10 -5.60
CA PHE A 229 -3.71 -17.41 -6.79
C PHE A 229 -3.18 -18.85 -6.74
N ASP A 230 -3.46 -19.61 -7.77
CA ASP A 230 -3.04 -21.02 -7.87
C ASP A 230 -1.61 -21.10 -8.45
N TRP A 231 -0.61 -21.03 -7.57
CA TRP A 231 0.80 -21.10 -7.95
C TRP A 231 1.17 -22.42 -8.65
N ASP A 232 0.55 -23.53 -8.24
CA ASP A 232 0.84 -24.84 -8.80
C ASP A 232 0.30 -24.98 -10.24
N ALA A 233 -0.83 -24.34 -10.56
CA ALA A 233 -1.36 -24.31 -11.92
C ALA A 233 -0.41 -23.63 -12.93
N TYR A 234 0.45 -22.72 -12.44
CA TYR A 234 1.44 -21.99 -13.22
C TYR A 234 2.88 -22.28 -12.75
N GLY A 235 3.13 -23.51 -12.31
CA GLY A 235 4.38 -23.92 -11.69
C GLY A 235 5.63 -23.62 -12.53
N ASP A 236 5.52 -23.73 -13.85
CA ASP A 236 6.61 -23.40 -14.78
C ASP A 236 6.98 -21.91 -14.80
N LYS A 237 6.08 -21.03 -14.35
CA LYS A 237 6.38 -19.59 -14.16
C LYS A 237 6.95 -19.30 -12.79
N PHE A 238 6.58 -20.06 -11.75
CA PHE A 238 6.86 -19.73 -10.35
C PHE A 238 7.68 -20.81 -9.64
N HIS A 239 8.81 -21.20 -10.26
CA HIS A 239 9.69 -22.25 -9.74
C HIS A 239 10.09 -22.03 -8.28
N GLY A 240 10.38 -20.78 -7.88
CA GLY A 240 10.78 -20.46 -6.51
C GLY A 240 9.72 -20.80 -5.44
N LEU A 241 8.46 -21.07 -5.81
CA LEU A 241 7.39 -21.50 -4.91
C LEU A 241 7.03 -22.98 -5.09
N THR A 242 7.17 -23.51 -6.30
CA THR A 242 6.58 -24.80 -6.73
C THR A 242 7.61 -25.92 -6.89
N THR A 243 8.91 -25.62 -6.83
CA THR A 243 10.01 -26.60 -6.87
C THR A 243 10.77 -26.65 -5.56
N PRO A 244 11.54 -27.72 -5.32
CA PRO A 244 12.37 -27.85 -4.11
C PRO A 244 13.37 -26.73 -3.96
N ASP A 245 13.40 -26.07 -2.79
CA ASP A 245 14.35 -25.03 -2.43
C ASP A 245 15.59 -25.64 -1.77
N GLU A 246 16.75 -25.49 -2.43
CA GLU A 246 18.02 -26.02 -1.91
C GLU A 246 18.45 -25.37 -0.58
N SER A 247 18.07 -24.10 -0.34
CA SER A 247 18.42 -23.38 0.89
C SER A 247 17.63 -23.86 2.13
N TYR A 248 16.56 -24.66 1.90
CA TYR A 248 15.73 -25.27 2.94
C TYR A 248 15.53 -26.78 2.73
N HIS A 249 16.62 -27.49 2.47
CA HIS A 249 16.64 -28.97 2.37
C HIS A 249 15.60 -29.55 1.41
N GLY A 250 15.31 -28.86 0.32
CA GLY A 250 14.37 -29.31 -0.69
C GLY A 250 12.89 -29.05 -0.36
N VAL A 251 12.60 -28.12 0.53
CA VAL A 251 11.22 -27.69 0.79
C VAL A 251 10.58 -27.10 -0.48
N THR A 252 9.41 -27.58 -0.84
CA THR A 252 8.54 -26.94 -1.84
C THR A 252 7.45 -26.16 -1.10
N TYR A 253 7.47 -24.84 -1.22
CA TYR A 253 6.64 -23.96 -0.40
C TYR A 253 5.14 -24.21 -0.58
N THR A 254 4.66 -24.35 -1.83
CA THR A 254 3.24 -24.63 -2.11
C THR A 254 2.78 -25.96 -1.49
N LYS A 255 3.64 -26.99 -1.48
CA LYS A 255 3.30 -28.28 -0.90
C LYS A 255 3.30 -28.28 0.63
N LYS A 256 4.26 -27.59 1.24
CA LYS A 256 4.41 -27.58 2.70
C LYS A 256 3.48 -26.58 3.39
N PHE A 257 3.29 -25.38 2.80
CA PHE A 257 2.57 -24.26 3.43
C PHE A 257 1.25 -23.92 2.76
N GLY A 258 0.91 -24.57 1.64
CA GLY A 258 -0.35 -24.34 0.93
C GLY A 258 -0.57 -22.87 0.63
N LYS A 259 -1.69 -22.32 1.05
CA LYS A 259 -2.06 -20.93 0.80
C LYS A 259 -1.13 -19.88 1.42
N ALA A 260 -0.34 -20.24 2.44
CA ALA A 260 0.62 -19.33 3.06
C ALA A 260 2.00 -19.34 2.38
N ALA A 261 2.19 -20.10 1.32
CA ALA A 261 3.47 -20.33 0.65
C ALA A 261 4.19 -19.02 0.27
N TYR A 262 3.46 -18.06 -0.30
CA TYR A 262 4.01 -16.80 -0.78
C TYR A 262 4.61 -15.95 0.36
N ILE A 263 3.86 -15.72 1.44
CA ILE A 263 4.34 -14.95 2.61
C ILE A 263 5.42 -15.72 3.35
N THR A 264 5.29 -17.06 3.48
CA THR A 264 6.32 -17.86 4.12
C THR A 264 7.66 -17.73 3.40
N LYS A 265 7.67 -17.89 2.05
CA LYS A 265 8.89 -17.71 1.26
C LYS A 265 9.46 -16.30 1.43
N ALA A 266 8.64 -15.25 1.32
CA ALA A 266 9.08 -13.87 1.52
C ALA A 266 9.72 -13.66 2.91
N THR A 267 9.20 -14.30 3.95
CA THR A 267 9.72 -14.21 5.32
C THR A 267 11.03 -14.97 5.47
N VAL A 268 11.08 -16.24 5.05
CA VAL A 268 12.24 -17.10 5.33
C VAL A 268 13.40 -16.90 4.37
N GLN A 269 13.17 -16.28 3.21
CA GLN A 269 14.21 -15.90 2.25
C GLN A 269 14.46 -14.38 2.26
N LEU A 270 13.51 -13.59 1.77
CA LEU A 270 13.76 -12.16 1.55
C LEU A 270 13.96 -11.38 2.85
N MET A 271 13.11 -11.59 3.84
CA MET A 271 13.27 -10.91 5.14
C MET A 271 14.55 -11.38 5.84
N ARG A 272 14.85 -12.70 5.80
CA ARG A 272 16.08 -13.25 6.36
C ARG A 272 17.33 -12.63 5.77
N ASP A 273 17.37 -12.52 4.42
CA ASP A 273 18.59 -12.21 3.69
C ASP A 273 18.77 -10.70 3.46
N LEU A 274 17.67 -9.96 3.22
CA LEU A 274 17.70 -8.52 2.93
C LEU A 274 17.40 -7.65 4.15
N GLY A 275 16.71 -8.19 5.17
CA GLY A 275 16.63 -7.60 6.49
C GLY A 275 15.76 -6.34 6.62
N SER A 276 14.78 -6.12 5.75
CA SER A 276 13.87 -4.96 5.83
C SER A 276 12.82 -5.11 6.95
N VAL A 277 13.28 -5.46 8.16
CA VAL A 277 12.44 -5.70 9.33
C VAL A 277 11.92 -4.39 9.92
N GLN A 278 10.67 -4.36 10.32
CA GLN A 278 10.10 -3.28 11.13
C GLN A 278 10.44 -3.49 12.61
N SER A 279 10.80 -2.41 13.34
CA SER A 279 11.04 -2.53 14.76
C SER A 279 9.76 -2.89 15.53
N PRO A 280 9.82 -3.71 16.59
CA PRO A 280 8.64 -4.02 17.40
C PRO A 280 7.98 -2.78 18.01
N GLN A 281 8.75 -1.74 18.32
CA GLN A 281 8.22 -0.47 18.80
C GLN A 281 7.39 0.24 17.74
N ASN A 282 7.86 0.29 16.48
CA ASN A 282 7.08 0.86 15.37
C ASN A 282 5.84 0.02 15.07
N ALA A 283 5.93 -1.31 15.15
CA ALA A 283 4.77 -2.18 15.01
C ALA A 283 3.72 -1.92 16.11
N PHE A 284 4.14 -1.69 17.34
CA PHE A 284 3.24 -1.29 18.42
C PHE A 284 2.57 0.06 18.15
N LEU A 285 3.30 1.09 17.71
CA LEU A 285 2.74 2.40 17.35
C LEU A 285 1.73 2.25 16.18
N LEU A 286 2.07 1.44 15.18
CA LEU A 286 1.16 1.11 14.09
C LEU A 286 -0.13 0.45 14.61
N ASN A 287 -0.03 -0.47 15.59
CA ASN A 287 -1.22 -1.08 16.19
C ASN A 287 -2.15 -0.03 16.82
N VAL A 288 -1.58 0.97 17.53
CA VAL A 288 -2.37 2.08 18.10
C VAL A 288 -3.06 2.89 17.00
N GLY A 289 -2.36 3.16 15.90
CA GLY A 289 -2.95 3.83 14.73
C GLY A 289 -4.10 3.02 14.11
N LEU A 290 -3.95 1.71 13.98
CA LEU A 290 -4.97 0.82 13.42
C LEU A 290 -6.25 0.79 14.24
N GLU A 291 -6.18 0.91 15.57
CA GLU A 291 -7.35 0.86 16.44
C GLU A 291 -8.37 1.97 16.15
N THR A 292 -7.92 3.13 15.67
CA THR A 292 -8.76 4.28 15.31
C THR A 292 -8.91 4.50 13.80
N LEU A 293 -8.35 3.61 12.99
CA LEU A 293 -8.34 3.77 11.53
C LEU A 293 -9.74 4.00 10.92
N PRO A 294 -10.82 3.26 11.30
CA PRO A 294 -12.13 3.48 10.72
C PRO A 294 -12.67 4.88 10.98
N LEU A 295 -12.52 5.38 12.21
CA LEU A 295 -12.98 6.71 12.61
C LEU A 295 -12.23 7.81 11.86
N ARG A 296 -10.92 7.62 11.69
CA ARG A 296 -10.08 8.59 10.96
C ARG A 296 -10.41 8.58 9.47
N MET A 297 -10.58 7.40 8.85
CA MET A 297 -10.93 7.30 7.43
C MET A 297 -12.28 7.95 7.13
N GLU A 298 -13.30 7.72 7.96
CA GLU A 298 -14.60 8.38 7.83
C GLU A 298 -14.44 9.91 7.86
N ARG A 299 -13.69 10.45 8.83
CA ARG A 299 -13.47 11.88 8.95
C ARG A 299 -12.62 12.44 7.80
N HIS A 300 -11.55 11.77 7.40
CA HIS A 300 -10.74 12.19 6.24
C HIS A 300 -11.57 12.26 4.96
N CYS A 301 -12.39 11.25 4.68
CA CYS A 301 -13.24 11.23 3.49
C CYS A 301 -14.32 12.31 3.53
N ALA A 302 -14.97 12.51 4.68
CA ALA A 302 -15.99 13.55 4.83
C ALA A 302 -15.40 14.96 4.66
N ASN A 303 -14.26 15.23 5.30
CA ASN A 303 -13.58 16.50 5.16
C ASN A 303 -13.10 16.72 3.72
N ALA A 304 -12.49 15.71 3.07
CA ALA A 304 -12.03 15.81 1.71
C ALA A 304 -13.17 16.05 0.71
N GLN A 305 -14.32 15.41 0.91
CA GLN A 305 -15.51 15.66 0.09
C GLN A 305 -15.94 17.11 0.16
N ALA A 306 -16.09 17.66 1.37
CA ALA A 306 -16.52 19.05 1.56
C ALA A 306 -15.49 20.06 1.01
N VAL A 307 -14.19 19.78 1.21
CA VAL A 307 -13.11 20.62 0.66
C VAL A 307 -13.07 20.55 -0.86
N ALA A 308 -13.22 19.36 -1.46
CA ALA A 308 -13.25 19.21 -2.92
C ALA A 308 -14.44 19.96 -3.55
N GLU A 309 -15.62 19.88 -2.92
CA GLU A 309 -16.81 20.64 -3.35
C GLU A 309 -16.63 22.15 -3.21
N PHE A 310 -15.92 22.62 -2.17
CA PHE A 310 -15.55 24.01 -2.03
C PHE A 310 -14.62 24.46 -3.15
N LEU A 311 -13.55 23.71 -3.41
CA LEU A 311 -12.57 23.99 -4.45
C LEU A 311 -13.20 23.99 -5.85
N GLU A 312 -14.08 23.02 -6.14
CA GLU A 312 -14.78 22.93 -7.44
C GLU A 312 -15.61 24.18 -7.75
N ARG A 313 -16.21 24.78 -6.72
CA ARG A 313 -17.05 26.01 -6.87
C ARG A 313 -16.23 27.29 -6.82
N HIS A 314 -14.96 27.25 -6.46
CA HIS A 314 -14.16 28.46 -6.24
C HIS A 314 -13.68 29.08 -7.56
N GLY A 315 -13.96 30.38 -7.74
CA GLY A 315 -13.72 31.09 -9.00
C GLY A 315 -12.27 31.14 -9.49
N GLN A 316 -11.28 30.99 -8.60
CA GLN A 316 -9.84 30.99 -8.92
C GLN A 316 -9.27 29.57 -9.13
N VAL A 317 -10.03 28.52 -8.82
CA VAL A 317 -9.63 27.13 -9.08
C VAL A 317 -9.89 26.81 -10.56
N ALA A 318 -8.91 26.19 -11.21
CA ALA A 318 -8.98 25.81 -12.62
C ALA A 318 -9.55 24.41 -12.80
N TRP A 319 -9.15 23.48 -11.94
CA TRP A 319 -9.56 22.06 -11.97
C TRP A 319 -9.38 21.42 -10.60
N VAL A 320 -10.16 20.37 -10.34
CA VAL A 320 -10.07 19.54 -9.14
C VAL A 320 -10.18 18.08 -9.55
N ASN A 321 -9.30 17.22 -9.06
CA ASN A 321 -9.40 15.77 -9.15
C ASN A 321 -9.71 15.22 -7.76
N TYR A 322 -10.86 14.59 -7.63
CA TYR A 322 -11.28 13.85 -6.43
C TYR A 322 -12.40 12.87 -6.80
N PRO A 323 -12.18 11.55 -6.69
CA PRO A 323 -13.16 10.55 -7.16
C PRO A 323 -14.53 10.57 -6.47
N GLY A 324 -14.68 11.36 -5.39
CA GLY A 324 -15.97 11.63 -4.74
C GLY A 324 -16.82 12.72 -5.41
N LEU A 325 -16.28 13.51 -6.34
CA LEU A 325 -17.02 14.52 -7.10
C LEU A 325 -17.72 13.87 -8.30
N LYS A 326 -18.99 14.24 -8.56
CA LYS A 326 -19.75 13.73 -9.72
C LYS A 326 -19.17 14.15 -11.07
N SER A 327 -18.41 15.22 -11.09
CA SER A 327 -17.68 15.74 -12.26
C SER A 327 -16.38 15.01 -12.54
N ASP A 328 -15.86 14.24 -11.58
CA ASP A 328 -14.60 13.53 -11.72
C ASP A 328 -14.74 12.34 -12.68
N LYS A 329 -13.75 12.15 -13.53
CA LYS A 329 -13.68 11.04 -14.50
C LYS A 329 -13.84 9.68 -13.85
N TYR A 330 -13.35 9.52 -12.62
CA TYR A 330 -13.34 8.24 -11.89
C TYR A 330 -14.49 8.10 -10.89
N TYR A 331 -15.50 8.97 -10.93
CA TYR A 331 -16.64 8.91 -9.99
C TYR A 331 -17.29 7.53 -9.98
N GLU A 332 -17.61 6.96 -11.13
CA GLU A 332 -18.30 5.66 -11.24
C GLU A 332 -17.43 4.53 -10.69
N LEU A 333 -16.13 4.51 -10.99
CA LEU A 333 -15.19 3.54 -10.40
C LEU A 333 -15.05 3.76 -8.90
N GLY A 334 -15.06 5.03 -8.46
CA GLY A 334 -15.09 5.40 -7.04
C GLY A 334 -16.31 4.82 -6.34
N GLN A 335 -17.50 4.95 -6.91
CA GLN A 335 -18.72 4.36 -6.34
C GLN A 335 -18.66 2.83 -6.28
N LYS A 336 -18.06 2.19 -7.30
CA LYS A 336 -17.93 0.75 -7.37
C LYS A 336 -16.96 0.18 -6.35
N TYR A 337 -15.74 0.72 -6.27
CA TYR A 337 -14.65 0.16 -5.46
C TYR A 337 -14.51 0.78 -4.08
N LEU A 338 -14.99 2.01 -3.89
CA LEU A 338 -14.79 2.86 -2.72
C LEU A 338 -16.11 3.43 -2.16
N PRO A 339 -17.14 2.61 -1.96
CA PRO A 339 -18.50 3.10 -1.62
C PRO A 339 -18.58 3.81 -0.26
N LYS A 340 -17.57 3.67 0.59
CA LYS A 340 -17.48 4.34 1.89
C LYS A 340 -16.73 5.69 1.86
N GLY A 341 -16.24 6.10 0.69
CA GLY A 341 -15.40 7.26 0.46
C GLY A 341 -14.05 6.88 -0.13
N SER A 342 -13.44 7.80 -0.90
CA SER A 342 -12.19 7.53 -1.61
C SER A 342 -10.97 7.54 -0.68
N CYS A 343 -10.58 8.74 -0.27
CA CYS A 343 -9.44 8.99 0.63
C CYS A 343 -9.50 10.46 1.09
N GLY A 344 -8.53 10.90 1.87
CA GLY A 344 -8.38 12.29 2.29
C GLY A 344 -7.50 13.14 1.37
N VAL A 345 -7.14 12.66 0.18
CA VAL A 345 -6.24 13.39 -0.74
C VAL A 345 -7.05 14.00 -1.87
N ILE A 346 -6.74 15.26 -2.21
CA ILE A 346 -7.30 16.01 -3.34
C ILE A 346 -6.13 16.55 -4.16
N SER A 347 -6.26 16.55 -5.48
CA SER A 347 -5.36 17.28 -6.37
C SER A 347 -6.13 18.36 -7.10
N PHE A 348 -5.58 19.56 -7.15
CA PHE A 348 -6.21 20.68 -7.83
C PHE A 348 -5.18 21.66 -8.41
N GLY A 349 -5.62 22.55 -9.32
CA GLY A 349 -4.80 23.59 -9.89
C GLY A 349 -5.51 24.95 -9.83
N LEU A 350 -4.73 26.04 -9.79
CA LEU A 350 -5.22 27.41 -9.78
C LEU A 350 -5.10 28.04 -11.18
N LYS A 351 -6.01 28.97 -11.52
CA LYS A 351 -6.02 29.69 -12.81
C LYS A 351 -4.76 30.49 -13.12
N GLY A 352 -3.98 30.85 -12.08
CA GLY A 352 -2.69 31.51 -12.21
C GLY A 352 -1.51 30.54 -12.42
N GLY A 353 -1.77 29.23 -12.54
CA GLY A 353 -0.76 28.20 -12.78
C GLY A 353 0.24 28.05 -11.62
N ARG A 354 1.48 27.61 -11.93
CA ARG A 354 2.55 27.36 -10.94
C ARG A 354 2.75 28.51 -9.96
N LYS A 355 2.81 29.76 -10.44
CA LYS A 355 3.07 30.91 -9.59
C LYS A 355 1.96 31.12 -8.56
N ALA A 356 0.70 31.01 -8.97
CA ALA A 356 -0.43 31.12 -8.05
C ALA A 356 -0.45 29.99 -7.02
N ALA A 357 -0.03 28.78 -7.42
CA ALA A 357 0.11 27.64 -6.50
C ALA A 357 1.16 27.90 -5.42
N GLU A 358 2.33 28.40 -5.79
CA GLU A 358 3.40 28.76 -4.86
C GLU A 358 2.98 29.89 -3.90
N GLU A 359 2.41 30.99 -4.43
CA GLU A 359 1.92 32.10 -3.63
C GLU A 359 0.79 31.71 -2.66
N MET A 360 -0.13 30.84 -3.11
CA MET A 360 -1.19 30.31 -2.26
C MET A 360 -0.59 29.49 -1.09
N MET A 361 0.35 28.59 -1.39
CA MET A 361 0.97 27.76 -0.36
C MET A 361 1.72 28.58 0.68
N ASP A 362 2.40 29.68 0.30
CA ASP A 362 3.10 30.57 1.21
C ASP A 362 2.15 31.34 2.15
N ARG A 363 0.86 31.48 1.80
CA ARG A 363 -0.16 32.14 2.62
C ARG A 363 -0.91 31.22 3.57
N LEU A 364 -0.74 29.90 3.46
CA LEU A 364 -1.39 28.94 4.37
C LEU A 364 -0.96 29.15 5.82
N LYS A 365 -1.91 29.02 6.75
CA LYS A 365 -1.70 29.19 8.20
C LYS A 365 -1.92 27.92 8.99
N LEU A 366 -2.81 27.05 8.52
CA LEU A 366 -3.13 25.75 9.14
C LEU A 366 -2.46 24.60 8.41
N ALA A 367 -2.61 24.51 7.09
CA ALA A 367 -2.04 23.43 6.31
C ALA A 367 -0.51 23.55 6.18
N ALA A 368 0.21 22.52 6.59
CA ALA A 368 1.67 22.51 6.56
C ALA A 368 2.23 22.07 5.19
N ILE A 369 3.28 22.73 4.72
CA ILE A 369 4.04 22.31 3.54
C ILE A 369 4.99 21.18 3.94
N VAL A 370 4.63 19.93 3.61
CA VAL A 370 5.45 18.75 3.92
C VAL A 370 5.35 17.71 2.80
N THR A 371 6.37 16.88 2.66
CA THR A 371 6.36 15.78 1.69
C THR A 371 5.43 14.63 2.11
N HIS A 372 5.05 14.57 3.38
CA HIS A 372 4.15 13.56 3.91
C HIS A 372 2.72 13.68 3.34
N VAL A 373 1.90 12.66 3.55
CA VAL A 373 0.51 12.57 3.12
C VAL A 373 -0.23 11.57 3.99
N ALA A 374 -1.56 11.74 4.13
CA ALA A 374 -2.40 10.79 4.87
C ALA A 374 -2.11 10.73 6.38
N ASP A 375 -1.98 11.87 6.98
CA ASP A 375 -1.75 12.17 8.39
C ASP A 375 -3.01 12.83 8.97
N ALA A 376 -3.16 12.80 10.28
CA ALA A 376 -4.27 13.45 10.99
C ALA A 376 -4.32 14.97 10.76
N ARG A 377 -3.21 15.59 10.40
CA ARG A 377 -3.10 17.03 10.11
C ARG A 377 -3.16 17.30 8.63
N THR A 378 -3.83 18.40 8.26
CA THR A 378 -3.87 18.85 6.88
C THR A 378 -2.47 19.30 6.42
N CYS A 379 -2.05 18.79 5.27
CA CYS A 379 -0.77 19.14 4.67
C CYS A 379 -0.87 19.28 3.15
N VAL A 380 0.08 20.00 2.57
CA VAL A 380 0.09 20.36 1.16
C VAL A 380 1.47 20.16 0.54
N LEU A 381 1.47 19.82 -0.73
CA LEU A 381 2.69 19.69 -1.53
C LEU A 381 2.42 20.20 -2.96
N HIS A 382 3.35 20.94 -3.54
CA HIS A 382 3.40 21.27 -4.95
C HIS A 382 4.51 20.45 -5.62
N PRO A 383 4.19 19.34 -6.30
CA PRO A 383 5.23 18.43 -6.80
C PRO A 383 6.25 19.11 -7.72
N ALA A 384 5.78 20.00 -8.63
CA ALA A 384 6.65 20.67 -9.59
C ALA A 384 7.73 21.56 -8.95
N SER A 385 7.44 22.20 -7.80
CA SER A 385 8.43 23.02 -7.07
C SER A 385 9.22 22.26 -6.02
N HIS A 386 8.78 21.05 -5.62
CA HIS A 386 9.37 20.28 -4.53
C HIS A 386 9.96 18.95 -5.03
N THR A 387 9.16 17.90 -5.09
CA THR A 387 9.65 16.53 -5.34
C THR A 387 10.11 16.29 -6.78
N HIS A 388 9.63 17.07 -7.75
CA HIS A 388 9.97 16.99 -9.18
C HIS A 388 10.69 18.26 -9.68
N ARG A 389 11.26 19.04 -8.79
CA ARG A 389 11.90 20.33 -9.11
C ARG A 389 13.00 20.24 -10.19
N GLN A 390 13.56 19.06 -10.39
CA GLN A 390 14.61 18.82 -11.40
C GLN A 390 14.04 18.62 -12.81
N MET A 391 12.72 18.45 -12.95
CA MET A 391 12.05 18.23 -14.23
C MET A 391 11.58 19.54 -14.83
N ASN A 392 11.67 19.65 -16.15
CA ASN A 392 11.01 20.70 -16.91
C ASN A 392 9.51 20.38 -17.12
N ASP A 393 8.73 21.30 -17.66
CA ASP A 393 7.28 21.15 -17.81
C ASP A 393 6.85 20.02 -18.77
N GLU A 394 7.70 19.66 -19.75
CA GLU A 394 7.47 18.53 -20.65
C GLU A 394 7.66 17.21 -19.91
N GLN A 395 8.75 17.09 -19.16
CA GLN A 395 9.02 15.94 -18.31
C GLN A 395 7.98 15.75 -17.21
N LEU A 396 7.47 16.85 -16.63
CA LEU A 396 6.39 16.80 -15.65
C LEU A 396 5.10 16.23 -16.28
N LYS A 397 4.75 16.65 -17.48
CA LYS A 397 3.57 16.14 -18.21
C LYS A 397 3.73 14.64 -18.53
N GLU A 398 4.90 14.23 -18.99
CA GLU A 398 5.21 12.81 -19.24
C GLU A 398 5.11 11.97 -17.97
N ALA A 399 5.47 12.54 -16.81
CA ALA A 399 5.32 11.92 -15.49
C ALA A 399 3.87 12.00 -14.93
N GLY A 400 2.91 12.55 -15.69
CA GLY A 400 1.51 12.70 -15.23
C GLY A 400 1.31 13.75 -14.15
N VAL A 401 2.27 14.68 -14.00
CA VAL A 401 2.23 15.77 -13.01
C VAL A 401 2.03 17.10 -13.73
N ALA A 402 0.85 17.72 -13.57
CA ALA A 402 0.63 19.05 -14.11
C ALA A 402 1.53 20.07 -13.38
N PRO A 403 2.12 21.07 -14.10
CA PRO A 403 2.98 22.08 -13.49
C PRO A 403 2.32 22.93 -12.40
N ASP A 404 1.00 23.02 -12.40
CA ASP A 404 0.16 23.75 -11.44
C ASP A 404 -0.48 22.84 -10.38
N LEU A 405 -0.17 21.54 -10.38
CA LEU A 405 -0.78 20.57 -9.48
C LEU A 405 -0.40 20.84 -8.02
N ILE A 406 -1.39 21.10 -7.20
CA ILE A 406 -1.30 21.12 -5.75
C ILE A 406 -1.91 19.81 -5.22
N ARG A 407 -1.14 19.03 -4.44
CA ARG A 407 -1.64 17.88 -3.71
C ARG A 407 -1.95 18.29 -2.29
N LEU A 408 -3.21 18.26 -1.91
CA LEU A 408 -3.71 18.53 -0.56
C LEU A 408 -4.06 17.21 0.11
N SER A 409 -3.46 16.94 1.27
CA SER A 409 -3.85 15.83 2.15
C SER A 409 -4.70 16.41 3.29
N VAL A 410 -5.98 16.21 3.21
CA VAL A 410 -6.96 16.76 4.16
C VAL A 410 -6.94 15.94 5.44
N GLY A 411 -6.71 16.61 6.56
CA GLY A 411 -6.66 16.01 7.90
C GLY A 411 -8.05 15.82 8.53
N ILE A 412 -8.04 15.61 9.85
CA ILE A 412 -9.25 15.38 10.64
C ILE A 412 -9.66 16.59 11.48
N GLU A 413 -9.07 17.76 11.24
CA GLU A 413 -9.45 19.02 11.85
C GLU A 413 -10.91 19.37 11.54
N HIS A 414 -11.42 20.43 12.15
CA HIS A 414 -12.76 20.91 11.78
C HIS A 414 -12.75 21.38 10.32
N VAL A 415 -13.69 20.94 9.53
CA VAL A 415 -13.69 21.18 8.09
C VAL A 415 -13.77 22.66 7.71
N ASP A 416 -14.49 23.46 8.49
CA ASP A 416 -14.62 24.90 8.24
C ASP A 416 -13.28 25.63 8.45
N ASP A 417 -12.44 25.19 9.40
CA ASP A 417 -11.11 25.77 9.62
C ASP A 417 -10.19 25.47 8.40
N ILE A 418 -10.29 24.26 7.85
CA ILE A 418 -9.53 23.87 6.65
C ILE A 418 -9.99 24.71 5.45
N ILE A 419 -11.30 24.85 5.24
CA ILE A 419 -11.87 25.61 4.14
C ILE A 419 -11.52 27.10 4.27
N GLU A 420 -11.53 27.67 5.46
CA GLU A 420 -11.19 29.07 5.70
C GLU A 420 -9.71 29.34 5.44
N ASP A 421 -8.82 28.41 5.85
CA ASP A 421 -7.38 28.52 5.55
C ASP A 421 -7.12 28.48 4.03
N LEU A 422 -7.79 27.56 3.31
CA LEU A 422 -7.69 27.50 1.86
C LEU A 422 -8.27 28.75 1.20
N ARG A 423 -9.44 29.25 1.64
CA ARG A 423 -10.07 30.44 1.09
C ARG A 423 -9.15 31.66 1.20
N GLN A 424 -8.67 31.96 2.42
CA GLN A 424 -7.82 33.14 2.64
C GLN A 424 -6.50 33.00 1.87
N ALA A 425 -5.98 31.79 1.69
CA ALA A 425 -4.74 31.56 0.95
C ALA A 425 -4.94 31.71 -0.58
N ILE A 426 -6.09 31.33 -1.12
CA ILE A 426 -6.42 31.44 -2.55
C ILE A 426 -6.77 32.90 -2.92
N GLU A 427 -7.54 33.59 -2.07
CA GLU A 427 -8.03 34.95 -2.35
C GLU A 427 -6.98 36.04 -2.13
N GLY A 428 -5.97 35.80 -1.31
CA GLY A 428 -4.84 36.73 -1.02
C GLY A 428 -4.98 37.41 0.30
#